data_0d91287dd1c96b061473ae6686485a75
#
_entry.id   0d91287dd1c96b061473ae6686485a75
#
_cell.length_a   1.000
_cell.length_b   1.000
_cell.length_c   1.000
_cell.angle_alpha   90.00
_cell.angle_beta   90.00
_cell.angle_gamma   90.00
#
_symmetry.space_group_name_H-M   'P 1'
#
loop_
_entity.id
_entity.type
_entity.pdbx_description
1 polymer ?
#
loop_
_entity_poly.entity_id
_entity_poly.type
_entity_poly.pdbx_seq_one_letter_code
_entity_poly.pdbx_strand_id
1 'polypeptide(L)'
;MTSISELKSFLIPGTKVVITAHYNPDSDAIGSTLALQGYLAKKGIHATVAVPSAVAANLQWMPGAADILAYDELVHKVQIDALVEEADFICCLDFSGIQRLHNMAPIVRKSRAKKVVIDHHLDPEDFGDYYYHRTIAASTCELIYDLILEWGDETLLDPAIGACLYSGIMTDTGSFRHPNTTAHVHTIVAALIRLGVNTNEVHRKVFDSSSMDRLKFIGHVLGQRMEYLPDYHLAFMWITAEDLTKFNSQAGDTEGIVNYGLQIAGCVWSILMIERPDGVKLSFRSIEPFAVNEFAAKYFEGGGHKNASGGRFSKGSLVEAKKKLMEVLPLYLSEINRVKNV
;
A
#
# COMPACT_ATOMS: atom_id res chain seq x y z
N MET A 1 -4.84 -26.64 -1.49
CA MET A 1 -4.28 -25.43 -2.12
C MET A 1 -3.34 -25.88 -3.22
N THR A 2 -3.56 -25.42 -4.44
CA THR A 2 -2.68 -25.73 -5.57
C THR A 2 -1.38 -24.94 -5.39
N SER A 3 -0.23 -25.58 -5.66
CA SER A 3 1.06 -24.94 -5.45
C SER A 3 1.26 -23.78 -6.46
N ILE A 4 1.82 -22.66 -6.00
CA ILE A 4 2.16 -21.53 -6.89
C ILE A 4 3.17 -21.93 -7.97
N SER A 5 3.98 -22.97 -7.73
CA SER A 5 4.92 -23.53 -8.73
C SER A 5 4.19 -24.18 -9.91
N GLU A 6 2.98 -24.71 -9.71
CA GLU A 6 2.17 -25.28 -10.79
C GLU A 6 1.61 -24.18 -11.69
N LEU A 7 1.34 -22.97 -11.15
CA LEU A 7 0.83 -21.84 -11.91
C LEU A 7 1.73 -21.50 -13.10
N LYS A 8 3.06 -21.63 -12.95
CA LYS A 8 4.01 -21.36 -14.05
C LYS A 8 3.67 -22.13 -15.33
N SER A 9 3.20 -23.38 -15.20
CA SER A 9 2.88 -24.23 -16.35
C SER A 9 1.61 -23.78 -17.12
N PHE A 10 0.74 -23.03 -16.48
CA PHE A 10 -0.50 -22.46 -17.10
C PHE A 10 -0.27 -21.07 -17.70
N LEU A 11 0.79 -20.38 -17.31
CA LEU A 11 1.14 -19.07 -17.84
C LEU A 11 1.94 -19.22 -19.14
N ILE A 12 1.21 -19.42 -20.24
CA ILE A 12 1.75 -19.61 -21.60
C ILE A 12 1.22 -18.53 -22.54
N PRO A 13 1.85 -18.28 -23.71
CA PRO A 13 1.33 -17.36 -24.70
C PRO A 13 -0.12 -17.66 -25.07
N GLY A 14 -0.97 -16.62 -25.07
CA GLY A 14 -2.42 -16.71 -25.31
C GLY A 14 -3.26 -16.76 -24.02
N THR A 15 -2.67 -16.99 -22.84
CA THR A 15 -3.37 -16.86 -21.55
C THR A 15 -3.80 -15.41 -21.32
N LYS A 16 -5.06 -15.21 -20.95
CA LYS A 16 -5.63 -13.90 -20.61
C LYS A 16 -5.48 -13.62 -19.13
N VAL A 17 -4.70 -12.62 -18.76
CA VAL A 17 -4.40 -12.29 -17.36
C VAL A 17 -4.87 -10.87 -17.05
N VAL A 18 -5.65 -10.71 -15.99
CA VAL A 18 -5.92 -9.42 -15.34
C VAL A 18 -5.12 -9.35 -14.05
N ILE A 19 -4.43 -8.23 -13.82
CA ILE A 19 -3.68 -7.98 -12.59
C ILE A 19 -4.37 -6.83 -11.87
N THR A 20 -4.63 -6.98 -10.59
CA THR A 20 -5.30 -5.96 -9.77
C THR A 20 -4.64 -5.82 -8.42
N ALA A 21 -4.84 -4.64 -7.78
CA ALA A 21 -4.38 -4.32 -6.44
C ALA A 21 -5.50 -3.63 -5.66
N HIS A 22 -5.23 -3.25 -4.40
CA HIS A 22 -6.22 -2.61 -3.55
C HIS A 22 -6.68 -1.21 -4.02
N TYR A 23 -7.82 -0.74 -3.49
CA TYR A 23 -8.32 0.62 -3.69
C TYR A 23 -7.37 1.66 -3.10
N ASN A 24 -7.16 2.79 -3.80
CA ASN A 24 -6.10 3.77 -3.52
C ASN A 24 -4.72 3.11 -3.48
N PRO A 25 -4.29 2.51 -4.60
CA PRO A 25 -3.05 1.76 -4.64
C PRO A 25 -1.84 2.66 -4.37
N ASP A 26 -0.94 2.17 -3.55
CA ASP A 26 0.32 2.81 -3.22
C ASP A 26 1.47 2.32 -4.13
N SER A 27 2.70 2.60 -3.73
CA SER A 27 3.86 2.26 -4.54
C SER A 27 4.14 0.76 -4.61
N ASP A 28 3.82 -0.01 -3.56
CA ASP A 28 3.98 -1.46 -3.56
C ASP A 28 2.91 -2.12 -4.42
N ALA A 29 1.66 -1.68 -4.28
CA ALA A 29 0.54 -2.13 -5.10
C ALA A 29 0.80 -1.91 -6.61
N ILE A 30 1.19 -0.71 -7.00
CA ILE A 30 1.46 -0.38 -8.41
C ILE A 30 2.77 -1.02 -8.88
N GLY A 31 3.82 -0.98 -8.07
CA GLY A 31 5.11 -1.56 -8.39
C GLY A 31 5.04 -3.07 -8.64
N SER A 32 4.34 -3.81 -7.76
CA SER A 32 4.16 -5.26 -7.91
C SER A 32 3.33 -5.62 -9.14
N THR A 33 2.22 -4.89 -9.40
CA THR A 33 1.37 -5.14 -10.58
C THR A 33 2.11 -4.89 -11.88
N LEU A 34 2.85 -3.79 -12.01
CA LEU A 34 3.61 -3.45 -13.20
C LEU A 34 4.84 -4.35 -13.39
N ALA A 35 5.50 -4.74 -12.30
CA ALA A 35 6.60 -5.69 -12.37
C ALA A 35 6.12 -7.06 -12.87
N LEU A 36 5.00 -7.58 -12.35
CA LEU A 36 4.40 -8.81 -12.83
C LEU A 36 3.95 -8.69 -14.30
N GLN A 37 3.32 -7.57 -14.68
CA GLN A 37 2.93 -7.32 -16.08
C GLN A 37 4.15 -7.35 -17.02
N GLY A 38 5.22 -6.62 -16.65
CA GLY A 38 6.46 -6.58 -17.43
C GLY A 38 7.10 -7.96 -17.59
N TYR A 39 7.15 -8.74 -16.50
CA TYR A 39 7.63 -10.12 -16.52
C TYR A 39 6.79 -11.02 -17.44
N LEU A 40 5.45 -10.97 -17.34
CA LEU A 40 4.55 -11.75 -18.19
C LEU A 40 4.69 -11.36 -19.69
N ALA A 41 4.88 -10.08 -19.98
CA ALA A 41 5.14 -9.60 -21.35
C ALA A 41 6.42 -10.20 -21.94
N LYS A 42 7.50 -10.36 -21.13
CA LYS A 42 8.74 -11.04 -21.57
C LYS A 42 8.50 -12.53 -21.92
N LYS A 43 7.49 -13.15 -21.33
CA LYS A 43 7.05 -14.52 -21.65
C LYS A 43 6.06 -14.59 -22.82
N GLY A 44 5.75 -13.46 -23.46
CA GLY A 44 4.76 -13.40 -24.54
C GLY A 44 3.31 -13.53 -24.05
N ILE A 45 3.04 -13.24 -22.78
CA ILE A 45 1.72 -13.27 -22.16
C ILE A 45 1.20 -11.84 -22.03
N HIS A 46 0.04 -11.56 -22.61
CA HIS A 46 -0.61 -10.26 -22.47
C HIS A 46 -1.39 -10.19 -21.17
N ALA A 47 -0.93 -9.33 -20.26
CA ALA A 47 -1.61 -9.05 -19.00
C ALA A 47 -2.06 -7.58 -18.96
N THR A 48 -3.28 -7.34 -18.47
CA THR A 48 -3.82 -5.97 -18.28
C THR A 48 -3.86 -5.65 -16.80
N VAL A 49 -3.27 -4.53 -16.40
CA VAL A 49 -3.41 -4.00 -15.02
C VAL A 49 -4.69 -3.17 -14.95
N ALA A 50 -5.59 -3.59 -14.04
CA ALA A 50 -6.86 -2.92 -13.78
C ALA A 50 -7.03 -2.75 -12.27
N VAL A 51 -7.08 -1.50 -11.79
CA VAL A 51 -7.15 -1.17 -10.37
C VAL A 51 -8.46 -0.49 -10.01
N PRO A 52 -8.93 -0.59 -8.75
CA PRO A 52 -10.24 -0.05 -8.35
C PRO A 52 -10.38 1.47 -8.44
N SER A 53 -9.28 2.21 -8.33
CA SER A 53 -9.27 3.68 -8.33
C SER A 53 -8.09 4.23 -9.12
N ALA A 54 -8.12 5.54 -9.41
CA ALA A 54 -7.04 6.22 -10.13
C ALA A 54 -5.69 6.09 -9.41
N VAL A 55 -4.64 5.94 -10.19
CA VAL A 55 -3.25 5.89 -9.71
C VAL A 55 -2.77 7.30 -9.36
N ALA A 56 -2.16 7.46 -8.19
CA ALA A 56 -1.64 8.74 -7.74
C ALA A 56 -0.59 9.31 -8.70
N ALA A 57 -0.57 10.64 -8.86
CA ALA A 57 0.29 11.32 -9.84
C ALA A 57 1.79 11.03 -9.66
N ASN A 58 2.23 10.89 -8.39
CA ASN A 58 3.62 10.56 -8.05
C ASN A 58 4.03 9.10 -8.37
N LEU A 59 3.10 8.27 -8.87
CA LEU A 59 3.38 6.89 -9.31
C LEU A 59 3.29 6.72 -10.84
N GLN A 60 2.81 7.75 -11.56
CA GLN A 60 2.63 7.72 -13.02
C GLN A 60 3.94 7.59 -13.81
N TRP A 61 5.08 7.77 -13.17
CA TRP A 61 6.40 7.62 -13.79
C TRP A 61 6.82 6.15 -13.99
N MET A 62 6.17 5.21 -13.31
CA MET A 62 6.53 3.79 -13.41
C MET A 62 6.29 3.27 -14.82
N PRO A 63 7.22 2.46 -15.37
CA PRO A 63 7.03 1.83 -16.68
C PRO A 63 5.71 1.05 -16.75
N GLY A 64 4.86 1.39 -17.72
CA GLY A 64 3.53 0.79 -17.88
C GLY A 64 2.39 1.49 -17.12
N ALA A 65 2.67 2.47 -16.25
CA ALA A 65 1.63 3.13 -15.45
C ALA A 65 0.58 3.87 -16.29
N ALA A 66 0.96 4.36 -17.48
CA ALA A 66 0.04 5.05 -18.38
C ALA A 66 -1.06 4.14 -18.96
N ASP A 67 -0.83 2.82 -18.97
CA ASP A 67 -1.76 1.82 -19.54
C ASP A 67 -2.67 1.19 -18.46
N ILE A 68 -2.54 1.60 -17.21
CA ILE A 68 -3.38 1.11 -16.10
C ILE A 68 -4.82 1.60 -16.29
N LEU A 69 -5.77 0.68 -16.21
CA LEU A 69 -7.19 0.98 -16.24
C LEU A 69 -7.73 1.19 -14.83
N ALA A 70 -8.37 2.35 -14.57
CA ALA A 70 -9.00 2.66 -13.28
C ALA A 70 -10.51 2.42 -13.34
N TYR A 71 -11.04 1.57 -12.45
CA TYR A 71 -12.44 1.16 -12.44
C TYR A 71 -13.42 2.28 -12.05
N ASP A 72 -12.98 3.25 -11.27
CA ASP A 72 -13.77 4.43 -10.91
C ASP A 72 -14.07 5.35 -12.11
N GLU A 73 -13.33 5.21 -13.20
CA GLU A 73 -13.58 5.96 -14.44
C GLU A 73 -14.64 5.25 -15.26
N LEU A 74 -15.76 5.94 -15.56
CA LEU A 74 -16.89 5.39 -16.28
C LEU A 74 -16.49 4.75 -17.62
N VAL A 75 -15.48 5.31 -18.30
CA VAL A 75 -14.97 4.82 -19.58
C VAL A 75 -14.32 3.45 -19.43
N HIS A 76 -13.53 3.23 -18.39
CA HIS A 76 -12.80 1.99 -18.18
C HIS A 76 -13.65 0.87 -17.56
N LYS A 77 -14.73 1.24 -16.84
CA LYS A 77 -15.56 0.24 -16.15
C LYS A 77 -16.05 -0.87 -17.07
N VAL A 78 -16.65 -0.53 -18.23
CA VAL A 78 -17.18 -1.51 -19.20
C VAL A 78 -16.06 -2.38 -19.78
N GLN A 79 -14.91 -1.78 -20.05
CA GLN A 79 -13.74 -2.49 -20.56
C GLN A 79 -13.18 -3.47 -19.51
N ILE A 80 -13.07 -3.04 -18.24
CA ILE A 80 -12.58 -3.89 -17.16
C ILE A 80 -13.56 -5.04 -16.86
N ASP A 81 -14.89 -4.76 -16.89
CA ASP A 81 -15.90 -5.80 -16.70
C ASP A 81 -15.73 -6.92 -17.76
N ALA A 82 -15.53 -6.55 -19.03
CA ALA A 82 -15.29 -7.51 -20.13
C ALA A 82 -13.97 -8.28 -19.93
N LEU A 83 -12.88 -7.58 -19.58
CA LEU A 83 -11.58 -8.21 -19.34
C LEU A 83 -11.63 -9.23 -18.20
N VAL A 84 -12.32 -8.90 -17.10
CA VAL A 84 -12.49 -9.79 -15.94
C VAL A 84 -13.37 -11.00 -16.26
N GLU A 85 -14.38 -10.84 -17.14
CA GLU A 85 -15.25 -11.95 -17.59
C GLU A 85 -14.48 -12.93 -18.49
N GLU A 86 -13.59 -12.42 -19.34
CA GLU A 86 -12.82 -13.23 -20.32
C GLU A 86 -11.51 -13.77 -19.77
N ALA A 87 -11.07 -13.33 -18.58
CA ALA A 87 -9.79 -13.72 -18.01
C ALA A 87 -9.72 -15.22 -17.68
N ASP A 88 -8.55 -15.82 -17.93
CA ASP A 88 -8.19 -17.14 -17.40
C ASP A 88 -7.70 -17.03 -15.95
N PHE A 89 -6.93 -15.97 -15.67
CA PHE A 89 -6.40 -15.68 -14.34
C PHE A 89 -6.61 -14.22 -13.94
N ILE A 90 -6.93 -14.02 -12.66
CA ILE A 90 -6.92 -12.72 -12.01
C ILE A 90 -5.86 -12.76 -10.92
N CYS A 91 -4.76 -12.01 -11.10
CA CYS A 91 -3.72 -11.86 -10.10
C CYS A 91 -4.12 -10.73 -9.14
N CYS A 92 -4.34 -11.08 -7.90
CA CYS A 92 -4.76 -10.21 -6.80
C CYS A 92 -3.52 -9.90 -5.95
N LEU A 93 -2.96 -8.69 -6.08
CA LEU A 93 -1.70 -8.29 -5.49
C LEU A 93 -1.89 -7.26 -4.38
N ASP A 94 -1.15 -7.45 -3.31
CA ASP A 94 -1.03 -6.47 -2.23
C ASP A 94 -2.33 -6.18 -1.46
N PHE A 95 -3.13 -7.21 -1.25
CA PHE A 95 -4.29 -7.14 -0.35
C PHE A 95 -4.71 -8.51 0.17
N SER A 96 -5.08 -8.55 1.45
CA SER A 96 -5.47 -9.76 2.17
C SER A 96 -6.93 -10.18 1.98
N GLY A 97 -7.81 -9.30 1.46
CA GLY A 97 -9.23 -9.59 1.31
C GLY A 97 -9.89 -8.87 0.15
N ILE A 98 -10.81 -9.55 -0.53
CA ILE A 98 -11.41 -9.08 -1.78
C ILE A 98 -12.21 -7.78 -1.62
N GLN A 99 -12.67 -7.46 -0.40
CA GLN A 99 -13.34 -6.18 -0.09
C GLN A 99 -12.44 -4.96 -0.30
N ARG A 100 -11.11 -5.16 -0.31
CA ARG A 100 -10.12 -4.09 -0.63
C ARG A 100 -10.23 -3.58 -2.06
N LEU A 101 -10.94 -4.31 -2.92
CA LEU A 101 -11.25 -3.90 -4.30
C LEU A 101 -12.48 -2.97 -4.40
N HIS A 102 -13.15 -2.65 -3.29
CA HIS A 102 -14.33 -1.76 -3.26
C HIS A 102 -15.34 -2.09 -4.38
N ASN A 103 -15.64 -1.12 -5.27
CA ASN A 103 -16.62 -1.28 -6.35
C ASN A 103 -16.24 -2.37 -7.37
N MET A 104 -14.97 -2.75 -7.49
CA MET A 104 -14.51 -3.81 -8.36
C MET A 104 -14.65 -5.22 -7.73
N ALA A 105 -14.80 -5.31 -6.40
CA ALA A 105 -14.91 -6.59 -5.69
C ALA A 105 -16.01 -7.53 -6.22
N PRO A 106 -17.24 -7.06 -6.53
CA PRO A 106 -18.30 -7.94 -7.00
C PRO A 106 -18.00 -8.65 -8.32
N ILE A 107 -17.38 -7.97 -9.30
CA ILE A 107 -17.06 -8.57 -10.59
C ILE A 107 -15.93 -9.59 -10.46
N VAL A 108 -14.87 -9.28 -9.68
CA VAL A 108 -13.77 -10.21 -9.42
C VAL A 108 -14.26 -11.44 -8.67
N ARG A 109 -15.14 -11.28 -7.66
CA ARG A 109 -15.71 -12.39 -6.89
C ARG A 109 -16.55 -13.32 -7.77
N LYS A 110 -17.33 -12.79 -8.73
CA LYS A 110 -18.21 -13.56 -9.62
C LYS A 110 -17.47 -14.18 -10.81
N SER A 111 -16.29 -13.70 -11.16
CA SER A 111 -15.52 -14.20 -12.30
C SER A 111 -15.19 -15.69 -12.13
N ARG A 112 -15.22 -16.42 -13.25
CA ARG A 112 -14.79 -17.83 -13.34
C ARG A 112 -13.27 -17.98 -13.45
N ALA A 113 -12.54 -16.88 -13.70
CA ALA A 113 -11.09 -16.88 -13.74
C ALA A 113 -10.51 -17.40 -12.42
N LYS A 114 -9.38 -18.11 -12.50
CA LYS A 114 -8.62 -18.53 -11.34
C LYS A 114 -7.98 -17.33 -10.65
N LYS A 115 -8.17 -17.19 -9.33
CA LYS A 115 -7.59 -16.09 -8.54
C LYS A 115 -6.24 -16.51 -7.99
N VAL A 116 -5.24 -15.70 -8.31
CA VAL A 116 -3.87 -15.86 -7.80
C VAL A 116 -3.62 -14.74 -6.80
N VAL A 117 -3.45 -15.07 -5.54
CA VAL A 117 -3.21 -14.11 -4.46
C VAL A 117 -1.71 -14.05 -4.18
N ILE A 118 -1.11 -12.86 -4.32
CA ILE A 118 0.28 -12.59 -3.97
C ILE A 118 0.26 -11.40 -3.00
N ASP A 119 0.55 -11.67 -1.73
CA ASP A 119 0.30 -10.70 -0.66
C ASP A 119 1.17 -10.95 0.59
N HIS A 120 1.48 -9.89 1.33
CA HIS A 120 2.25 -9.95 2.57
C HIS A 120 1.48 -9.45 3.81
N HIS A 121 0.23 -9.03 3.64
CA HIS A 121 -0.61 -8.53 4.72
C HIS A 121 -1.02 -9.65 5.70
N LEU A 122 -1.38 -9.25 6.93
CA LEU A 122 -1.94 -10.15 7.93
C LEU A 122 -3.38 -10.55 7.60
N ASP A 123 -3.85 -11.65 8.18
CA ASP A 123 -5.25 -12.10 8.16
C ASP A 123 -5.85 -12.27 6.75
N PRO A 124 -5.26 -13.13 5.89
CA PRO A 124 -5.76 -13.33 4.53
C PRO A 124 -7.15 -13.99 4.51
N GLU A 125 -8.07 -13.43 3.69
CA GLU A 125 -9.34 -14.06 3.33
C GLU A 125 -9.09 -15.24 2.37
N ASP A 126 -9.79 -16.34 2.55
CA ASP A 126 -9.71 -17.51 1.65
C ASP A 126 -10.64 -17.32 0.43
N PHE A 127 -10.15 -16.64 -0.61
CA PHE A 127 -10.87 -16.38 -1.87
C PHE A 127 -10.11 -16.80 -3.14
N GLY A 128 -8.84 -17.17 -2.99
CA GLY A 128 -7.93 -17.49 -4.10
C GLY A 128 -7.86 -18.97 -4.43
N ASP A 129 -7.50 -19.29 -5.66
CA ASP A 129 -7.18 -20.67 -6.09
C ASP A 129 -5.70 -21.00 -5.86
N TYR A 130 -4.82 -19.97 -5.96
CA TYR A 130 -3.38 -20.06 -5.74
C TYR A 130 -2.96 -18.96 -4.77
N TYR A 131 -2.02 -19.29 -3.85
CA TYR A 131 -1.51 -18.36 -2.86
C TYR A 131 0.00 -18.34 -2.85
N TYR A 132 0.59 -17.14 -2.95
CA TYR A 132 1.97 -16.84 -2.62
C TYR A 132 1.97 -15.74 -1.56
N HIS A 133 1.75 -16.17 -0.32
CA HIS A 133 1.50 -15.29 0.82
C HIS A 133 2.55 -15.52 1.90
N ARG A 134 3.28 -14.45 2.27
CA ARG A 134 4.31 -14.48 3.31
C ARG A 134 4.28 -13.18 4.12
N THR A 135 3.77 -13.21 5.32
CA THR A 135 3.71 -12.04 6.23
C THR A 135 5.06 -11.55 6.73
N ILE A 136 6.13 -12.33 6.53
CA ILE A 136 7.50 -11.94 6.85
C ILE A 136 8.14 -11.09 5.73
N ALA A 137 7.61 -11.14 4.52
CA ALA A 137 8.09 -10.32 3.41
C ALA A 137 7.84 -8.83 3.70
N ALA A 138 8.77 -7.99 3.33
CA ALA A 138 8.67 -6.56 3.56
C ALA A 138 7.63 -5.89 2.65
N SER A 139 7.35 -6.49 1.49
CA SER A 139 6.44 -5.94 0.47
C SER A 139 5.98 -7.03 -0.51
N THR A 140 4.91 -6.76 -1.24
CA THR A 140 4.48 -7.60 -2.37
C THR A 140 5.48 -7.55 -3.53
N CYS A 141 6.19 -6.44 -3.72
CA CYS A 141 7.31 -6.35 -4.67
C CYS A 141 8.45 -7.32 -4.34
N GLU A 142 8.78 -7.54 -3.06
CA GLU A 142 9.72 -8.59 -2.62
C GLU A 142 9.21 -9.96 -3.08
N LEU A 143 7.92 -10.25 -2.86
CA LEU A 143 7.32 -11.52 -3.25
C LEU A 143 7.35 -11.74 -4.77
N ILE A 144 7.10 -10.71 -5.58
CA ILE A 144 7.19 -10.82 -7.05
C ILE A 144 8.62 -11.11 -7.47
N TYR A 145 9.62 -10.44 -6.87
CA TYR A 145 11.03 -10.73 -7.15
C TYR A 145 11.36 -12.19 -6.82
N ASP A 146 11.02 -12.64 -5.62
CA ASP A 146 11.27 -14.02 -5.17
C ASP A 146 10.58 -15.05 -6.08
N LEU A 147 9.34 -14.80 -6.46
CA LEU A 147 8.57 -15.69 -7.34
C LEU A 147 9.25 -15.86 -8.71
N ILE A 148 9.74 -14.77 -9.30
CA ILE A 148 10.48 -14.83 -10.58
C ILE A 148 11.76 -15.67 -10.45
N LEU A 149 12.49 -15.51 -9.33
CA LEU A 149 13.69 -16.32 -9.06
C LEU A 149 13.35 -17.79 -8.79
N GLU A 150 12.34 -18.08 -7.97
CA GLU A 150 11.88 -19.45 -7.71
C GLU A 150 11.43 -20.16 -9.00
N TRP A 151 10.94 -19.40 -9.97
CA TRP A 151 10.63 -19.93 -11.29
C TRP A 151 11.85 -20.09 -12.22
N GLY A 152 13.05 -19.67 -11.80
CA GLY A 152 14.28 -19.74 -12.60
C GLY A 152 14.29 -18.78 -13.79
N ASP A 153 13.55 -17.69 -13.71
CA ASP A 153 13.33 -16.72 -14.79
C ASP A 153 14.03 -15.37 -14.53
N GLU A 154 15.04 -15.32 -13.66
CA GLU A 154 15.79 -14.10 -13.29
C GLU A 154 16.37 -13.34 -14.48
N THR A 155 16.69 -14.06 -15.57
CA THR A 155 17.21 -13.44 -16.80
C THR A 155 16.16 -12.61 -17.57
N LEU A 156 14.90 -12.71 -17.20
CA LEU A 156 13.81 -11.89 -17.76
C LEU A 156 13.66 -10.56 -17.05
N LEU A 157 14.30 -10.38 -15.88
CA LEU A 157 14.33 -9.09 -15.21
C LEU A 157 15.14 -8.09 -16.03
N ASP A 158 14.61 -6.85 -16.12
CA ASP A 158 15.30 -5.72 -16.72
C ASP A 158 15.20 -4.48 -15.81
N PRO A 159 15.90 -3.36 -16.13
CA PRO A 159 15.86 -2.16 -15.29
C PRO A 159 14.45 -1.57 -15.10
N ALA A 160 13.54 -1.75 -16.07
CA ALA A 160 12.17 -1.24 -15.99
C ALA A 160 11.35 -2.02 -14.94
N ILE A 161 11.37 -3.35 -15.03
CA ILE A 161 10.77 -4.23 -14.01
C ILE A 161 11.42 -3.96 -12.65
N GLY A 162 12.74 -3.87 -12.63
CA GLY A 162 13.51 -3.61 -11.41
C GLY A 162 13.18 -2.28 -10.74
N ALA A 163 12.90 -1.23 -11.50
CA ALA A 163 12.51 0.08 -10.94
C ALA A 163 11.14 0.01 -10.25
N CYS A 164 10.18 -0.75 -10.80
CA CYS A 164 8.88 -1.00 -10.19
C CYS A 164 9.06 -1.78 -8.86
N LEU A 165 9.82 -2.88 -8.87
CA LEU A 165 10.10 -3.68 -7.67
C LEU A 165 10.81 -2.85 -6.60
N TYR A 166 11.85 -2.10 -6.98
CA TYR A 166 12.59 -1.25 -6.05
C TYR A 166 11.69 -0.21 -5.39
N SER A 167 10.77 0.40 -6.15
CA SER A 167 9.87 1.42 -5.64
C SER A 167 8.98 0.91 -4.51
N GLY A 168 8.35 -0.26 -4.68
CA GLY A 168 7.51 -0.85 -3.64
C GLY A 168 8.32 -1.28 -2.41
N ILE A 169 9.43 -2.01 -2.61
CA ILE A 169 10.32 -2.42 -1.50
C ILE A 169 10.79 -1.20 -0.70
N MET A 170 11.19 -0.13 -1.39
CA MET A 170 11.67 1.10 -0.76
C MET A 170 10.58 1.78 0.07
N THR A 171 9.35 1.89 -0.44
CA THR A 171 8.27 2.57 0.27
C THR A 171 7.81 1.79 1.49
N ASP A 172 7.61 0.49 1.38
CA ASP A 172 7.12 -0.37 2.46
C ASP A 172 8.15 -0.61 3.58
N THR A 173 9.43 -0.44 3.26
CA THR A 173 10.51 -0.43 4.26
C THR A 173 10.79 0.97 4.82
N GLY A 174 10.01 1.99 4.44
CA GLY A 174 10.22 3.37 4.85
C GLY A 174 11.61 3.88 4.48
N SER A 175 12.06 3.64 3.26
CA SER A 175 13.44 3.88 2.81
C SER A 175 14.46 3.06 3.62
N PHE A 176 14.18 1.78 3.81
CA PHE A 176 15.06 0.82 4.50
C PHE A 176 15.31 1.14 5.99
N ARG A 177 14.33 1.79 6.66
CA ARG A 177 14.43 2.16 8.09
C ARG A 177 13.49 1.38 8.99
N HIS A 178 12.47 0.71 8.43
CA HIS A 178 11.52 -0.05 9.21
C HIS A 178 12.09 -1.42 9.61
N PRO A 179 11.57 -2.03 10.71
CA PRO A 179 12.06 -3.33 11.21
C PRO A 179 11.92 -4.49 10.21
N ASN A 180 11.00 -4.39 9.24
CA ASN A 180 10.83 -5.36 8.16
C ASN A 180 11.97 -5.31 7.11
N THR A 181 12.94 -4.41 7.24
CA THR A 181 14.11 -4.32 6.38
C THR A 181 15.11 -5.42 6.74
N THR A 182 15.00 -6.57 6.08
CA THR A 182 15.83 -7.74 6.33
C THR A 182 17.12 -7.74 5.50
N ALA A 183 18.06 -8.65 5.82
CA ALA A 183 19.23 -8.89 4.97
C ALA A 183 18.82 -9.34 3.56
N HIS A 184 17.71 -10.08 3.42
CA HIS A 184 17.15 -10.50 2.13
C HIS A 184 16.71 -9.28 1.29
N VAL A 185 16.00 -8.33 1.87
CA VAL A 185 15.65 -7.04 1.22
C VAL A 185 16.89 -6.35 0.66
N HIS A 186 17.97 -6.23 1.45
CA HIS A 186 19.22 -5.64 0.96
C HIS A 186 19.88 -6.45 -0.15
N THR A 187 19.76 -7.78 -0.13
CA THR A 187 20.24 -8.65 -1.20
C THR A 187 19.50 -8.40 -2.50
N ILE A 188 18.17 -8.29 -2.45
CA ILE A 188 17.33 -7.92 -3.61
C ILE A 188 17.74 -6.56 -4.14
N VAL A 189 17.83 -5.56 -3.27
CA VAL A 189 18.24 -4.20 -3.66
C VAL A 189 19.60 -4.20 -4.36
N ALA A 190 20.58 -4.94 -3.82
CA ALA A 190 21.88 -5.05 -4.46
C ALA A 190 21.81 -5.72 -5.85
N ALA A 191 20.94 -6.71 -6.03
CA ALA A 191 20.70 -7.34 -7.33
C ALA A 191 20.05 -6.36 -8.32
N LEU A 192 19.04 -5.60 -7.88
CA LEU A 192 18.36 -4.59 -8.71
C LEU A 192 19.32 -3.45 -9.14
N ILE A 193 20.24 -3.03 -8.26
CA ILE A 193 21.29 -2.05 -8.60
C ILE A 193 22.24 -2.64 -9.66
N ARG A 194 22.67 -3.90 -9.52
CA ARG A 194 23.52 -4.57 -10.52
C ARG A 194 22.80 -4.73 -11.86
N LEU A 195 21.48 -4.90 -11.84
CA LEU A 195 20.63 -4.96 -13.03
C LEU A 195 20.57 -3.61 -13.76
N GLY A 196 20.97 -2.50 -13.12
CA GLY A 196 21.00 -1.17 -13.70
C GLY A 196 19.86 -0.24 -13.26
N VAL A 197 19.14 -0.60 -12.19
CA VAL A 197 18.12 0.29 -11.61
C VAL A 197 18.79 1.55 -11.06
N ASN A 198 18.31 2.71 -11.51
CA ASN A 198 18.74 4.00 -10.97
C ASN A 198 17.95 4.33 -9.69
N THR A 199 18.43 3.86 -8.56
CA THR A 199 17.78 4.02 -7.26
C THR A 199 17.59 5.48 -6.84
N ASN A 200 18.54 6.36 -7.20
CA ASN A 200 18.43 7.80 -6.92
C ASN A 200 17.25 8.42 -7.71
N GLU A 201 17.09 8.05 -8.96
CA GLU A 201 15.97 8.53 -9.78
C GLU A 201 14.63 8.06 -9.20
N VAL A 202 14.53 6.78 -8.80
CA VAL A 202 13.31 6.25 -8.16
C VAL A 202 13.00 7.02 -6.88
N HIS A 203 13.98 7.22 -5.99
CA HIS A 203 13.82 8.03 -4.78
C HIS A 203 13.28 9.43 -5.09
N ARG A 204 13.89 10.11 -6.05
CA ARG A 204 13.48 11.45 -6.46
C ARG A 204 12.04 11.50 -6.95
N LYS A 205 11.63 10.52 -7.77
CA LYS A 205 10.27 10.46 -8.31
C LYS A 205 9.22 10.17 -7.24
N VAL A 206 9.54 9.37 -6.25
CA VAL A 206 8.62 9.02 -5.17
C VAL A 206 8.55 10.10 -4.10
N PHE A 207 9.69 10.62 -3.63
CA PHE A 207 9.75 11.47 -2.44
C PHE A 207 9.99 12.95 -2.74
N ASP A 208 10.67 13.29 -3.85
CA ASP A 208 11.09 14.66 -4.16
C ASP A 208 10.26 15.28 -5.30
N SER A 209 9.08 14.75 -5.57
CA SER A 209 8.16 15.20 -6.61
C SER A 209 6.98 16.02 -6.07
N SER A 210 7.08 16.49 -4.83
CA SER A 210 6.02 17.25 -4.17
C SER A 210 5.79 18.61 -4.84
N SER A 211 4.52 18.97 -5.03
CA SER A 211 4.16 20.33 -5.43
C SER A 211 4.46 21.35 -4.32
N MET A 212 4.58 22.64 -4.67
CA MET A 212 4.74 23.70 -3.68
C MET A 212 3.52 23.76 -2.73
N ASP A 213 2.32 23.47 -3.25
CA ASP A 213 1.09 23.45 -2.44
C ASP A 213 1.13 22.31 -1.41
N ARG A 214 1.61 21.10 -1.80
CA ARG A 214 1.82 20.00 -0.86
C ARG A 214 2.84 20.34 0.22
N LEU A 215 3.96 20.98 -0.11
CA LEU A 215 4.97 21.38 0.89
C LEU A 215 4.40 22.41 1.88
N LYS A 216 3.64 23.42 1.38
CA LYS A 216 2.94 24.38 2.24
C LYS A 216 1.87 23.71 3.10
N PHE A 217 1.16 22.73 2.54
CA PHE A 217 0.17 21.95 3.26
C PHE A 217 0.80 21.14 4.41
N ILE A 218 1.91 20.45 4.15
CA ILE A 218 2.66 19.74 5.20
C ILE A 218 3.11 20.72 6.28
N GLY A 219 3.70 21.87 5.89
CA GLY A 219 4.12 22.91 6.83
C GLY A 219 2.95 23.41 7.69
N HIS A 220 1.76 23.59 7.11
CA HIS A 220 0.55 23.95 7.86
C HIS A 220 0.13 22.86 8.84
N VAL A 221 0.09 21.61 8.42
CA VAL A 221 -0.28 20.49 9.30
C VAL A 221 0.69 20.39 10.47
N LEU A 222 1.98 20.42 10.23
CA LEU A 222 2.99 20.29 11.28
C LEU A 222 3.01 21.51 12.23
N GLY A 223 2.77 22.73 11.71
CA GLY A 223 2.84 23.95 12.50
C GLY A 223 1.52 24.34 13.18
N GLN A 224 0.36 23.91 12.66
CA GLN A 224 -0.95 24.39 13.11
C GLN A 224 -1.95 23.28 13.46
N ARG A 225 -1.67 22.06 13.04
CA ARG A 225 -2.59 20.91 13.15
C ARG A 225 -1.95 19.71 13.83
N MET A 226 -0.84 19.90 14.54
CA MET A 226 -0.17 18.84 15.28
C MET A 226 -0.08 19.20 16.76
N GLU A 227 -0.43 18.24 17.60
CA GLU A 227 -0.24 18.29 19.07
C GLU A 227 0.60 17.08 19.49
N TYR A 228 1.50 17.29 20.44
CA TYR A 228 2.19 16.21 21.13
C TYR A 228 1.63 16.05 22.52
N LEU A 229 1.21 14.83 22.86
CA LEU A 229 0.65 14.46 24.15
C LEU A 229 1.71 13.65 24.93
N PRO A 230 2.55 14.30 25.75
CA PRO A 230 3.73 13.66 26.35
C PRO A 230 3.36 12.49 27.30
N ASP A 231 2.27 12.58 28.02
CA ASP A 231 1.80 11.53 28.92
C ASP A 231 1.44 10.23 28.19
N TYR A 232 1.08 10.34 26.91
CA TYR A 232 0.73 9.21 26.04
C TYR A 232 1.80 8.91 24.99
N HIS A 233 2.92 9.62 24.99
CA HIS A 233 3.95 9.52 23.95
C HIS A 233 3.38 9.55 22.53
N LEU A 234 2.31 10.33 22.32
CA LEU A 234 1.51 10.39 21.10
C LEU A 234 1.68 11.73 20.39
N ALA A 235 2.03 11.69 19.12
CA ALA A 235 1.82 12.80 18.21
C ALA A 235 0.46 12.64 17.52
N PHE A 236 -0.38 13.65 17.67
CA PHE A 236 -1.72 13.67 17.11
C PHE A 236 -1.84 14.80 16.09
N MET A 237 -2.30 14.49 14.90
CA MET A 237 -2.51 15.44 13.82
C MET A 237 -3.93 15.34 13.28
N TRP A 238 -4.45 16.46 12.77
CA TRP A 238 -5.75 16.48 12.09
C TRP A 238 -5.73 17.39 10.86
N ILE A 239 -6.56 17.08 9.90
CA ILE A 239 -6.76 17.81 8.67
C ILE A 239 -8.26 18.01 8.47
N THR A 240 -8.70 19.26 8.32
CA THR A 240 -10.10 19.58 8.04
C THR A 240 -10.38 19.59 6.54
N ALA A 241 -11.66 19.52 6.14
CA ALA A 241 -12.07 19.69 4.74
C ALA A 241 -11.67 21.08 4.19
N GLU A 242 -11.69 22.12 5.06
CA GLU A 242 -11.22 23.46 4.72
C GLU A 242 -9.72 23.47 4.41
N ASP A 243 -8.89 22.78 5.23
CA ASP A 243 -7.45 22.67 4.98
C ASP A 243 -7.18 22.02 3.62
N LEU A 244 -7.88 20.92 3.29
CA LEU A 244 -7.75 20.26 2.00
C LEU A 244 -8.05 21.20 0.82
N THR A 245 -9.13 21.97 0.94
CA THR A 245 -9.53 22.94 -0.09
C THR A 245 -8.54 24.10 -0.19
N LYS A 246 -8.14 24.69 0.95
CA LYS A 246 -7.21 25.81 1.03
C LYS A 246 -5.87 25.53 0.37
N PHE A 247 -5.35 24.34 0.48
CA PHE A 247 -4.08 23.93 -0.09
C PHE A 247 -4.21 23.17 -1.41
N ASN A 248 -5.40 23.16 -2.04
CA ASN A 248 -5.64 22.45 -3.30
C ASN A 248 -5.13 20.99 -3.26
N SER A 249 -5.39 20.31 -2.14
CA SER A 249 -4.85 18.97 -1.87
C SER A 249 -5.35 17.96 -2.89
N GLN A 250 -4.43 17.24 -3.50
CA GLN A 250 -4.68 16.20 -4.49
C GLN A 250 -4.66 14.80 -3.83
N ALA A 251 -5.12 13.79 -4.57
CA ALA A 251 -4.97 12.39 -4.16
C ALA A 251 -3.49 12.07 -3.91
N GLY A 252 -3.17 11.47 -2.76
CA GLY A 252 -1.80 11.16 -2.35
C GLY A 252 -1.12 12.23 -1.49
N ASP A 253 -1.56 13.50 -1.49
CA ASP A 253 -0.88 14.58 -0.77
C ASP A 253 -0.84 14.39 0.76
N THR A 254 -1.78 13.64 1.31
CA THR A 254 -1.83 13.32 2.75
C THR A 254 -0.98 12.12 3.15
N GLU A 255 -0.44 11.38 2.17
CA GLU A 255 0.37 10.20 2.47
C GLU A 255 1.70 10.57 3.11
N GLY A 256 2.11 9.76 4.07
CA GLY A 256 3.35 9.96 4.81
C GLY A 256 3.31 11.04 5.90
N ILE A 257 2.29 11.92 5.93
CA ILE A 257 2.21 13.00 6.95
C ILE A 257 2.21 12.42 8.38
N VAL A 258 1.52 11.31 8.60
CA VAL A 258 1.49 10.65 9.91
C VAL A 258 2.89 10.26 10.43
N ASN A 259 3.85 10.00 9.55
CA ASN A 259 5.20 9.58 9.94
C ASN A 259 6.02 10.72 10.57
N TYR A 260 5.67 11.98 10.30
CA TYR A 260 6.36 13.11 10.93
C TYR A 260 6.21 13.12 12.45
N GLY A 261 5.09 12.62 12.98
CA GLY A 261 4.91 12.52 14.43
C GLY A 261 5.95 11.62 15.10
N LEU A 262 6.36 10.54 14.45
CA LEU A 262 7.40 9.64 14.98
C LEU A 262 8.82 10.23 14.97
N GLN A 263 9.02 11.41 14.36
CA GLN A 263 10.31 12.12 14.41
C GLN A 263 10.47 12.91 15.71
N ILE A 264 9.40 13.07 16.51
CA ILE A 264 9.46 13.73 17.82
C ILE A 264 10.17 12.80 18.81
N ALA A 265 11.21 13.32 19.45
CA ALA A 265 11.94 12.54 20.47
C ALA A 265 11.00 12.07 21.59
N GLY A 266 11.03 10.78 21.89
CA GLY A 266 10.16 10.16 22.89
C GLY A 266 8.72 9.86 22.42
N CYS A 267 8.40 10.12 21.16
CA CYS A 267 7.13 9.70 20.56
C CYS A 267 7.14 8.19 20.27
N VAL A 268 6.13 7.48 20.71
CA VAL A 268 5.96 6.03 20.50
C VAL A 268 4.99 5.76 19.36
N TRP A 269 4.00 6.61 19.18
CA TRP A 269 3.00 6.46 18.14
C TRP A 269 2.47 7.79 17.61
N SER A 270 1.91 7.74 16.42
CA SER A 270 1.41 8.90 15.72
C SER A 270 0.07 8.60 15.06
N ILE A 271 -0.86 9.53 15.15
CA ILE A 271 -2.20 9.44 14.58
C ILE A 271 -2.45 10.66 13.70
N LEU A 272 -2.96 10.43 12.49
CA LEU A 272 -3.48 11.46 11.60
C LEU A 272 -4.97 11.20 11.35
N MET A 273 -5.80 12.19 11.63
CA MET A 273 -7.24 12.21 11.33
C MET A 273 -7.50 13.16 10.17
N ILE A 274 -8.24 12.71 9.16
CA ILE A 274 -8.56 13.50 7.97
C ILE A 274 -10.07 13.53 7.79
N GLU A 275 -10.65 14.71 7.82
CA GLU A 275 -12.09 14.90 7.54
C GLU A 275 -12.40 14.55 6.08
N ARG A 276 -13.45 13.76 5.87
CA ARG A 276 -13.96 13.35 4.56
C ARG A 276 -15.48 13.50 4.53
N PRO A 277 -16.11 13.59 3.35
CA PRO A 277 -17.58 13.74 3.25
C PRO A 277 -18.36 12.61 3.94
N ASP A 278 -17.76 11.45 4.07
CA ASP A 278 -18.35 10.22 4.58
C ASP A 278 -17.79 9.80 5.96
N GLY A 279 -17.18 10.73 6.70
CA GLY A 279 -16.64 10.53 8.04
C GLY A 279 -15.20 10.98 8.18
N VAL A 280 -14.44 10.34 9.05
CA VAL A 280 -13.02 10.64 9.28
C VAL A 280 -12.15 9.46 8.90
N LYS A 281 -11.20 9.67 7.99
CA LYS A 281 -10.13 8.70 7.70
C LYS A 281 -9.05 8.84 8.76
N LEU A 282 -8.55 7.70 9.26
CA LEU A 282 -7.46 7.69 10.22
C LEU A 282 -6.25 6.92 9.66
N SER A 283 -5.07 7.40 10.02
CA SER A 283 -3.81 6.70 9.79
C SER A 283 -3.06 6.59 11.13
N PHE A 284 -2.52 5.42 11.40
CA PHE A 284 -1.82 5.11 12.65
C PHE A 284 -0.42 4.61 12.34
N ARG A 285 0.56 5.08 13.09
CA ARG A 285 1.94 4.58 13.07
C ARG A 285 2.45 4.41 14.48
N SER A 286 3.31 3.43 14.68
CA SER A 286 3.99 3.24 15.96
C SER A 286 5.39 2.69 15.78
N ILE A 287 6.17 2.72 16.87
CA ILE A 287 7.40 1.95 16.98
C ILE A 287 7.11 0.67 17.75
N GLU A 288 7.89 -0.38 17.48
CA GLU A 288 7.76 -1.62 18.23
C GLU A 288 8.09 -1.43 19.73
N PRO A 289 7.45 -2.20 20.61
CA PRO A 289 6.49 -3.30 20.34
C PRO A 289 5.02 -2.88 20.28
N PHE A 290 4.66 -1.60 20.28
CA PHE A 290 3.28 -1.12 20.34
C PHE A 290 2.50 -1.41 19.05
N ALA A 291 1.43 -2.22 19.14
CA ALA A 291 0.65 -2.71 18.00
C ALA A 291 -0.56 -1.79 17.70
N VAL A 292 -0.40 -0.81 16.80
CA VAL A 292 -1.49 0.13 16.44
C VAL A 292 -2.61 -0.49 15.61
N ASN A 293 -2.40 -1.64 14.96
CA ASN A 293 -3.45 -2.34 14.23
C ASN A 293 -4.56 -2.84 15.15
N GLU A 294 -4.23 -3.33 16.34
CA GLU A 294 -5.21 -3.76 17.35
C GLU A 294 -6.02 -2.57 17.86
N PHE A 295 -5.36 -1.42 18.10
CA PHE A 295 -6.03 -0.18 18.47
C PHE A 295 -6.98 0.30 17.38
N ALA A 296 -6.53 0.31 16.11
CA ALA A 296 -7.33 0.71 14.96
C ALA A 296 -8.56 -0.18 14.78
N ALA A 297 -8.39 -1.50 14.85
CA ALA A 297 -9.48 -2.48 14.72
C ALA A 297 -10.52 -2.33 15.83
N LYS A 298 -10.07 -2.13 17.07
CA LYS A 298 -10.95 -2.07 18.23
C LYS A 298 -11.80 -0.81 18.31
N TYR A 299 -11.28 0.35 17.87
CA TYR A 299 -11.91 1.64 18.13
C TYR A 299 -12.29 2.46 16.90
N PHE A 300 -11.70 2.17 15.73
CA PHE A 300 -11.78 3.01 14.54
C PHE A 300 -12.00 2.24 13.23
N GLU A 301 -12.77 1.16 13.29
CA GLU A 301 -13.14 0.40 12.08
C GLU A 301 -11.92 0.15 11.16
N GLY A 302 -10.79 -0.24 11.76
CA GLY A 302 -9.49 -0.24 11.08
C GLY A 302 -8.79 -1.59 11.09
N GLY A 303 -7.56 -1.58 10.55
CA GLY A 303 -6.67 -2.73 10.46
C GLY A 303 -5.43 -2.40 9.64
N GLY A 304 -4.59 -3.38 9.44
CA GLY A 304 -3.33 -3.25 8.71
C GLY A 304 -2.17 -3.93 9.44
N HIS A 305 -0.95 -3.50 9.13
CA HIS A 305 0.25 -4.02 9.77
C HIS A 305 0.37 -3.56 11.22
N LYS A 306 1.11 -4.32 12.03
CA LYS A 306 1.32 -4.08 13.46
C LYS A 306 1.64 -2.62 13.79
N ASN A 307 2.55 -2.02 13.05
CA ASN A 307 3.04 -0.65 13.29
C ASN A 307 2.57 0.38 12.23
N ALA A 308 1.75 -0.04 11.26
CA ALA A 308 1.22 0.81 10.20
C ALA A 308 -0.21 0.39 9.84
N SER A 309 -1.20 1.12 10.32
CA SER A 309 -2.62 0.79 10.16
C SER A 309 -3.42 1.96 9.63
N GLY A 310 -4.52 1.65 8.97
CA GLY A 310 -5.58 2.58 8.64
C GLY A 310 -6.81 2.37 9.50
N GLY A 311 -7.72 3.34 9.47
CA GLY A 311 -9.02 3.22 10.13
C GLY A 311 -10.00 4.26 9.64
N ARG A 312 -11.23 4.13 10.10
CA ARG A 312 -12.32 5.06 9.78
C ARG A 312 -13.19 5.32 11.01
N PHE A 313 -13.74 6.50 11.06
CA PHE A 313 -14.79 6.86 11.98
C PHE A 313 -15.99 7.34 11.16
N SER A 314 -16.85 6.40 10.78
CA SER A 314 -17.95 6.63 9.82
C SER A 314 -19.17 7.32 10.43
N LYS A 315 -19.26 7.38 11.77
CA LYS A 315 -20.47 7.81 12.50
C LYS A 315 -20.39 9.21 13.09
N GLY A 316 -19.45 10.07 12.64
CA GLY A 316 -19.33 11.39 13.24
C GLY A 316 -18.30 12.30 12.60
N SER A 317 -18.17 13.46 13.21
CA SER A 317 -17.26 14.54 12.83
C SER A 317 -15.82 14.31 13.34
N LEU A 318 -14.92 15.14 12.86
CA LEU A 318 -13.53 15.20 13.36
C LEU A 318 -13.47 15.47 14.88
N VAL A 319 -14.39 16.32 15.38
CA VAL A 319 -14.47 16.63 16.82
C VAL A 319 -14.85 15.38 17.64
N GLU A 320 -15.84 14.63 17.16
CA GLU A 320 -16.27 13.38 17.83
C GLU A 320 -15.22 12.29 17.74
N ALA A 321 -14.50 12.16 16.61
CA ALA A 321 -13.38 11.25 16.48
C ALA A 321 -12.25 11.59 17.45
N LYS A 322 -11.89 12.90 17.60
CA LYS A 322 -10.92 13.38 18.60
C LYS A 322 -11.38 13.08 20.02
N LYS A 323 -12.66 13.33 20.34
CA LYS A 323 -13.24 13.01 21.66
C LYS A 323 -13.12 11.52 21.95
N LYS A 324 -13.50 10.66 20.99
CA LYS A 324 -13.35 9.21 21.13
C LYS A 324 -11.91 8.79 21.39
N LEU A 325 -10.94 9.38 20.68
CA LEU A 325 -9.52 9.12 20.93
C LEU A 325 -9.16 9.45 22.36
N MET A 326 -9.49 10.66 22.86
CA MET A 326 -9.16 11.08 24.23
C MET A 326 -9.81 10.21 25.32
N GLU A 327 -10.99 9.65 25.06
CA GLU A 327 -11.67 8.73 25.99
C GLU A 327 -10.95 7.38 26.12
N VAL A 328 -10.30 6.89 25.03
CA VAL A 328 -9.68 5.56 25.03
C VAL A 328 -8.19 5.57 25.35
N LEU A 329 -7.49 6.70 25.18
CA LEU A 329 -6.06 6.85 25.48
C LEU A 329 -5.65 6.36 26.88
N PRO A 330 -6.39 6.70 27.98
CA PRO A 330 -6.01 6.27 29.31
C PRO A 330 -5.93 4.75 29.47
N LEU A 331 -6.63 3.98 28.66
CA LEU A 331 -6.63 2.51 28.71
C LEU A 331 -5.30 1.90 28.27
N TYR A 332 -4.47 2.67 27.55
CA TYR A 332 -3.20 2.21 26.98
C TYR A 332 -1.95 2.74 27.69
N LEU A 333 -2.10 3.56 28.72
CA LEU A 333 -0.99 4.15 29.46
C LEU A 333 0.04 3.11 29.95
N SER A 334 -0.43 1.97 30.48
CA SER A 334 0.46 0.93 30.99
C SER A 334 1.26 0.24 29.87
N GLU A 335 0.66 0.08 28.71
CA GLU A 335 1.30 -0.55 27.55
C GLU A 335 2.32 0.40 26.90
N ILE A 336 1.92 1.66 26.70
CA ILE A 336 2.78 2.71 26.13
C ILE A 336 4.02 2.94 27.01
N ASN A 337 3.87 2.97 28.34
CA ASN A 337 4.98 3.15 29.28
C ASN A 337 5.97 1.97 29.30
N ARG A 338 5.54 0.76 28.90
CA ARG A 338 6.47 -0.38 28.74
C ARG A 338 7.41 -0.19 27.54
N VAL A 339 6.92 0.44 26.47
CA VAL A 339 7.72 0.73 25.27
C VAL A 339 8.83 1.74 25.55
N LYS A 340 8.61 2.69 26.46
CA LYS A 340 9.58 3.72 26.82
C LYS A 340 10.86 3.17 27.48
N ASN A 341 10.79 1.99 28.07
CA ASN A 341 11.90 1.38 28.81
C ASN A 341 12.74 0.41 27.97
N VAL A 342 12.53 0.38 26.67
CA VAL A 342 13.32 -0.32 25.65
C VAL A 342 14.08 0.71 24.82
#